data_60d021035aaf51cc713a1756eeb574d0
#
_entry.id   60d021035aaf51cc713a1756eeb574d0
#
_cell.length_a   1.000
_cell.length_b   1.000
_cell.length_c   1.000
_cell.angle_alpha   90.00
_cell.angle_beta   90.00
_cell.angle_gamma   90.00
#
_symmetry.space_group_name_H-M   'P 1'
#
loop_
_entity.id
_entity.type
_entity.pdbx_description
1 polymer ?
#
loop_
_entity_poly.entity_id
_entity_poly.type
_entity_poly.pdbx_seq_one_letter_code
_entity_poly.pdbx_strand_id
1 'polypeptide(L)'
;FHQHFEDFLDEELTPVEFLEKAVPEDLLTENKVQTVRKYLGSLKLESTFHNKKIKLLSGGQKARVAFVYLIFQQPNFLLLDEPTNHLDIETIEALIDALNSFEGGFVIITHESEILDNIEPNIWLIKDKNINYDSKLQDILELS
;
A
#
# COMPACT_ATOMS: atom_id res chain seq x y z
N PHE A 1 2.54 -3.89 8.81
CA PHE A 1 3.02 -2.64 8.20
C PHE A 1 2.69 -1.52 9.18
N HIS A 2 3.72 -0.97 9.82
CA HIS A 2 3.56 0.13 10.76
C HIS A 2 3.51 1.48 10.02
N GLN A 3 2.97 2.49 10.67
CA GLN A 3 2.88 3.90 10.27
C GLN A 3 4.22 4.52 9.75
N HIS A 4 5.34 3.82 9.89
CA HIS A 4 6.69 4.25 9.53
C HIS A 4 7.27 3.42 8.37
N PHE A 5 6.53 3.32 7.24
CA PHE A 5 7.08 2.71 6.03
C PHE A 5 8.31 3.47 5.48
N GLU A 6 8.55 4.68 5.95
CA GLU A 6 9.74 5.46 5.60
C GLU A 6 11.02 4.85 6.16
N ASP A 7 10.95 4.11 7.28
CA ASP A 7 12.12 3.61 8.00
C ASP A 7 12.93 2.54 7.24
N PHE A 8 12.32 1.86 6.26
CA PHE A 8 13.03 0.88 5.45
C PHE A 8 13.45 1.37 4.06
N LEU A 9 13.02 2.57 3.66
CA LEU A 9 13.41 3.18 2.40
C LEU A 9 14.83 3.75 2.51
N ASP A 10 15.72 3.34 1.60
CA ASP A 10 17.03 3.98 1.48
C ASP A 10 16.87 5.33 0.76
N GLU A 11 16.84 6.40 1.55
CA GLU A 11 16.58 7.76 1.07
C GLU A 11 17.63 8.30 0.12
N GLU A 12 18.85 7.73 0.09
CA GLU A 12 19.91 8.16 -0.82
C GLU A 12 19.79 7.54 -2.22
N LEU A 13 19.01 6.47 -2.36
CA LEU A 13 18.72 5.83 -3.64
C LEU A 13 17.55 6.52 -4.35
N THR A 14 17.42 6.26 -5.65
CA THR A 14 16.21 6.53 -6.42
C THR A 14 15.22 5.38 -6.25
N PRO A 15 13.90 5.56 -6.49
CA PRO A 15 12.93 4.48 -6.50
C PRO A 15 13.34 3.30 -7.37
N VAL A 16 13.90 3.57 -8.55
CA VAL A 16 14.36 2.50 -9.46
C VAL A 16 15.53 1.73 -8.85
N GLU A 17 16.58 2.41 -8.36
CA GLU A 17 17.74 1.76 -7.75
C GLU A 17 17.38 0.96 -6.49
N PHE A 18 16.43 1.44 -5.71
CA PHE A 18 15.96 0.77 -4.50
C PHE A 18 15.17 -0.51 -4.85
N LEU A 19 14.20 -0.39 -5.75
CA LEU A 19 13.26 -1.47 -6.06
C LEU A 19 13.84 -2.54 -6.98
N GLU A 20 14.78 -2.21 -7.88
CA GLU A 20 15.36 -3.20 -8.81
C GLU A 20 16.05 -4.37 -8.10
N LYS A 21 16.52 -4.15 -6.86
CA LYS A 21 17.11 -5.19 -6.01
C LYS A 21 16.08 -6.18 -5.48
N ALA A 22 14.83 -5.76 -5.41
CA ALA A 22 13.72 -6.51 -4.83
C ALA A 22 12.81 -7.18 -5.87
N VAL A 23 13.00 -6.92 -7.18
CA VAL A 23 12.17 -7.50 -8.24
C VAL A 23 12.29 -9.01 -8.24
N PRO A 24 11.18 -9.76 -7.99
CA PRO A 24 11.17 -11.21 -8.07
C PRO A 24 11.20 -11.68 -9.54
N GLU A 25 11.77 -12.87 -9.78
CA GLU A 25 11.98 -13.38 -11.15
C GLU A 25 10.68 -13.64 -11.90
N ASP A 26 9.66 -14.11 -11.22
CA ASP A 26 8.33 -14.41 -11.79
C ASP A 26 7.55 -13.15 -12.20
N LEU A 27 7.85 -11.99 -11.62
CA LEU A 27 7.27 -10.71 -12.01
C LEU A 27 8.09 -9.98 -13.09
N LEU A 28 9.21 -10.54 -13.50
CA LEU A 28 10.10 -9.91 -14.49
C LEU A 28 9.42 -9.87 -15.87
N THR A 29 9.25 -8.68 -16.43
CA THR A 29 8.65 -8.51 -17.79
C THR A 29 9.72 -8.50 -18.88
N GLU A 30 10.55 -7.45 -18.95
CA GLU A 30 11.65 -7.32 -19.91
C GLU A 30 12.99 -7.33 -19.18
N ASN A 31 13.16 -6.37 -18.28
CA ASN A 31 14.30 -6.26 -17.36
C ASN A 31 13.83 -5.60 -16.07
N LYS A 32 14.67 -5.65 -15.02
CA LYS A 32 14.31 -5.16 -13.68
C LYS A 32 13.86 -3.70 -13.69
N VAL A 33 14.59 -2.83 -14.42
CA VAL A 33 14.28 -1.39 -14.48
C VAL A 33 12.91 -1.16 -15.11
N GLN A 34 12.58 -1.83 -16.21
CA GLN A 34 11.27 -1.68 -16.86
C GLN A 34 10.14 -2.25 -16.00
N THR A 35 10.39 -3.38 -15.34
CA THR A 35 9.44 -3.95 -14.38
C THR A 35 9.15 -2.96 -13.25
N VAL A 36 10.17 -2.39 -12.62
CA VAL A 36 10.00 -1.37 -11.57
C VAL A 36 9.20 -0.18 -12.08
N ARG A 37 9.55 0.37 -13.25
CA ARG A 37 8.84 1.52 -13.84
C ARG A 37 7.37 1.23 -14.09
N LYS A 38 7.05 0.01 -14.56
CA LYS A 38 5.68 -0.45 -14.77
C LYS A 38 4.89 -0.43 -13.46
N TYR A 39 5.44 -1.02 -12.38
CA TYR A 39 4.76 -1.06 -11.08
C TYR A 39 4.65 0.31 -10.42
N LEU A 40 5.68 1.17 -10.52
CA LEU A 40 5.58 2.55 -10.04
C LEU A 40 4.49 3.33 -10.79
N GLY A 41 4.40 3.15 -12.10
CA GLY A 41 3.36 3.78 -12.92
C GLY A 41 1.95 3.25 -12.61
N SER A 42 1.78 1.95 -12.32
CA SER A 42 0.47 1.40 -11.93
C SER A 42 -0.05 1.98 -10.62
N LEU A 43 0.85 2.34 -9.70
CA LEU A 43 0.51 3.08 -8.47
C LEU A 43 0.56 4.61 -8.67
N LYS A 44 0.39 5.09 -9.90
CA LYS A 44 0.27 6.52 -10.23
C LYS A 44 1.48 7.39 -9.82
N LEU A 45 2.68 6.80 -9.65
CA LEU A 45 3.90 7.58 -9.49
C LEU A 45 4.42 8.00 -10.85
N GLU A 46 4.43 9.31 -11.10
CA GLU A 46 4.89 9.86 -12.37
C GLU A 46 6.35 9.52 -12.66
N SER A 47 6.67 9.29 -13.94
CA SER A 47 8.02 8.89 -14.39
C SER A 47 9.13 9.89 -14.03
N THR A 48 8.77 11.15 -13.84
CA THR A 48 9.67 12.23 -13.40
C THR A 48 10.27 11.98 -12.01
N PHE A 49 9.57 11.21 -11.18
CA PHE A 49 10.00 10.86 -9.81
C PHE A 49 10.79 9.56 -9.74
N HIS A 50 10.74 8.70 -10.75
CA HIS A 50 11.40 7.39 -10.74
C HIS A 50 12.93 7.46 -10.56
N ASN A 51 13.55 8.56 -10.99
CA ASN A 51 14.99 8.77 -10.92
C ASN A 51 15.38 9.94 -9.98
N LYS A 52 14.46 10.45 -9.17
CA LYS A 52 14.78 11.38 -8.09
C LYS A 52 15.11 10.61 -6.81
N LYS A 53 16.04 11.11 -6.01
CA LYS A 53 16.33 10.48 -4.70
C LYS A 53 15.08 10.44 -3.82
N ILE A 54 14.87 9.33 -3.14
CA ILE A 54 13.70 9.08 -2.29
C ILE A 54 13.51 10.18 -1.23
N LYS A 55 14.59 10.73 -0.68
CA LYS A 55 14.52 11.86 0.26
C LYS A 55 13.89 13.14 -0.30
N LEU A 56 13.80 13.28 -1.62
CA LEU A 56 13.20 14.43 -2.30
C LEU A 56 11.73 14.20 -2.68
N LEU A 57 11.20 13.04 -2.37
CA LEU A 57 9.81 12.68 -2.61
C LEU A 57 8.91 13.17 -1.47
N SER A 58 7.64 13.46 -1.79
CA SER A 58 6.61 13.69 -0.77
C SER A 58 6.28 12.40 0.00
N GLY A 59 5.62 12.52 1.16
CA GLY A 59 5.18 11.36 1.95
C GLY A 59 4.34 10.38 1.13
N GLY A 60 3.35 10.87 0.37
CA GLY A 60 2.54 10.04 -0.52
C GLY A 60 3.35 9.36 -1.63
N GLN A 61 4.33 10.06 -2.22
CA GLN A 61 5.23 9.46 -3.22
C GLN A 61 6.12 8.38 -2.61
N LYS A 62 6.66 8.58 -1.41
CA LYS A 62 7.41 7.57 -0.65
C LYS A 62 6.53 6.35 -0.33
N ALA A 63 5.26 6.58 0.07
CA ALA A 63 4.31 5.52 0.33
C ALA A 63 4.10 4.63 -0.91
N ARG A 64 3.94 5.22 -2.09
CA ARG A 64 3.80 4.47 -3.36
C ARG A 64 5.03 3.61 -3.66
N VAL A 65 6.24 4.12 -3.41
CA VAL A 65 7.48 3.32 -3.52
C VAL A 65 7.47 2.14 -2.54
N ALA A 66 7.05 2.39 -1.29
CA ALA A 66 6.92 1.36 -0.27
C ALA A 66 5.89 0.28 -0.64
N PHE A 67 4.76 0.65 -1.24
CA PHE A 67 3.75 -0.30 -1.72
C PHE A 67 4.29 -1.19 -2.84
N VAL A 68 5.04 -0.64 -3.82
CA VAL A 68 5.71 -1.47 -4.83
C VAL A 68 6.69 -2.44 -4.18
N TYR A 69 7.46 -1.99 -3.20
CA TYR A 69 8.38 -2.87 -2.47
C TYR A 69 7.64 -4.03 -1.78
N LEU A 70 6.50 -3.75 -1.14
CA LEU A 70 5.67 -4.79 -0.52
C LEU A 70 5.13 -5.80 -1.54
N ILE A 71 4.67 -5.34 -2.70
CA ILE A 71 4.23 -6.23 -3.79
C ILE A 71 5.38 -7.15 -4.22
N PHE A 72 6.60 -6.61 -4.34
CA PHE A 72 7.78 -7.40 -4.74
C PHE A 72 8.22 -8.42 -3.68
N GLN A 73 7.92 -8.20 -2.41
CA GLN A 73 8.18 -9.19 -1.35
C GLN A 73 7.23 -10.40 -1.43
N GLN A 74 6.14 -10.31 -2.19
CA GLN A 74 5.15 -11.39 -2.37
C GLN A 74 4.72 -12.04 -1.05
N PRO A 75 4.35 -11.28 -0.01
CA PRO A 75 3.94 -11.86 1.24
C PRO A 75 2.65 -12.64 1.08
N ASN A 76 2.49 -13.76 1.81
CA ASN A 76 1.22 -14.49 1.83
C ASN A 76 0.13 -13.76 2.62
N PHE A 77 0.53 -12.85 3.51
CA PHE A 77 -0.38 -12.14 4.40
C PHE A 77 0.16 -10.74 4.76
N LEU A 78 -0.73 -9.75 4.75
CA LEU A 78 -0.43 -8.37 5.14
C LEU A 78 -1.19 -7.98 6.41
N LEU A 79 -0.52 -7.29 7.30
CA LEU A 79 -1.14 -6.58 8.42
C LEU A 79 -0.87 -5.09 8.26
N LEU A 80 -1.93 -4.32 8.07
CA LEU A 80 -1.90 -2.89 7.82
C LEU A 80 -2.58 -2.18 8.99
N ASP A 81 -1.82 -1.34 9.70
CA ASP A 81 -2.31 -0.57 10.84
C ASP A 81 -2.34 0.91 10.46
N GLU A 82 -3.55 1.46 10.29
CA GLU A 82 -3.83 2.83 9.86
C GLU A 82 -2.94 3.28 8.68
N PRO A 83 -2.91 2.52 7.57
CA PRO A 83 -1.95 2.77 6.47
C PRO A 83 -2.24 4.05 5.68
N THR A 84 -3.37 4.69 5.90
CA THR A 84 -3.82 5.90 5.21
C THR A 84 -3.51 7.20 5.94
N ASN A 85 -3.05 7.11 7.18
CA ASN A 85 -2.73 8.31 7.94
C ASN A 85 -1.70 9.18 7.19
N HIS A 86 -2.05 10.46 7.03
CA HIS A 86 -1.24 11.47 6.34
C HIS A 86 -1.03 11.25 4.83
N LEU A 87 -1.78 10.31 4.20
CA LEU A 87 -1.75 10.13 2.76
C LEU A 87 -2.74 11.06 2.06
N ASP A 88 -2.39 11.48 0.85
CA ASP A 88 -3.31 12.17 -0.06
C ASP A 88 -4.29 11.17 -0.73
N ILE A 89 -5.38 11.68 -1.26
CA ILE A 89 -6.45 10.89 -1.89
C ILE A 89 -5.89 9.99 -3.01
N GLU A 90 -4.98 10.50 -3.83
CA GLU A 90 -4.39 9.72 -4.93
C GLU A 90 -3.56 8.54 -4.40
N THR A 91 -2.92 8.69 -3.24
CA THR A 91 -2.14 7.61 -2.61
C THR A 91 -3.08 6.58 -1.96
N ILE A 92 -4.21 7.00 -1.40
CA ILE A 92 -5.24 6.10 -0.88
C ILE A 92 -5.83 5.26 -2.02
N GLU A 93 -6.19 5.87 -3.16
CA GLU A 93 -6.63 5.16 -4.35
C GLU A 93 -5.58 4.14 -4.84
N ALA A 94 -4.29 4.52 -4.86
CA ALA A 94 -3.22 3.61 -5.25
C ALA A 94 -3.07 2.43 -4.27
N LEU A 95 -3.29 2.64 -2.97
CA LEU A 95 -3.32 1.57 -1.98
C LEU A 95 -4.51 0.61 -2.21
N ILE A 96 -5.69 1.15 -2.49
CA ILE A 96 -6.90 0.37 -2.82
C ILE A 96 -6.64 -0.51 -4.05
N ASP A 97 -6.10 0.07 -5.12
CA ASP A 97 -5.75 -0.66 -6.35
C ASP A 97 -4.74 -1.78 -6.07
N ALA A 98 -3.73 -1.51 -5.22
CA ALA A 98 -2.73 -2.51 -4.82
C ALA A 98 -3.35 -3.66 -4.02
N LEU A 99 -4.24 -3.35 -3.06
CA LEU A 99 -4.92 -4.35 -2.23
C LEU A 99 -5.90 -5.21 -3.05
N ASN A 100 -6.65 -4.61 -3.97
CA ASN A 100 -7.55 -5.34 -4.87
C ASN A 100 -6.81 -6.28 -5.83
N SER A 101 -5.56 -5.97 -6.15
CA SER A 101 -4.69 -6.80 -7.00
C SER A 101 -3.88 -7.82 -6.20
N PHE A 102 -3.95 -7.78 -4.87
CA PHE A 102 -3.15 -8.64 -4.00
C PHE A 102 -3.79 -10.03 -3.88
N GLU A 103 -3.07 -11.07 -4.26
CA GLU A 103 -3.57 -12.46 -4.22
C GLU A 103 -3.50 -13.11 -2.82
N GLY A 104 -2.83 -12.49 -1.86
CA GLY A 104 -2.73 -12.96 -0.48
C GLY A 104 -3.89 -12.51 0.41
N GLY A 105 -3.89 -12.95 1.66
CA GLY A 105 -4.80 -12.43 2.68
C GLY A 105 -4.27 -11.14 3.32
N PHE A 106 -5.17 -10.27 3.79
CA PHE A 106 -4.75 -9.11 4.57
C PHE A 106 -5.75 -8.78 5.69
N VAL A 107 -5.26 -8.14 6.72
CA VAL A 107 -6.04 -7.45 7.76
C VAL A 107 -5.66 -5.98 7.73
N ILE A 108 -6.65 -5.11 7.68
CA ILE A 108 -6.46 -3.67 7.72
C ILE A 108 -7.22 -3.09 8.92
N ILE A 109 -6.54 -2.26 9.70
CA ILE A 109 -7.13 -1.43 10.74
C ILE A 109 -7.20 -0.03 10.15
N THR A 110 -8.41 0.52 10.00
CA THR A 110 -8.62 1.84 9.41
C THR A 110 -9.95 2.42 9.86
N HIS A 111 -10.05 3.73 9.82
CA HIS A 111 -11.28 4.49 9.97
C HIS A 111 -11.71 5.18 8.65
N GLU A 112 -10.98 4.92 7.56
CA GLU A 112 -11.28 5.47 6.23
C GLU A 112 -12.40 4.69 5.55
N SER A 113 -13.56 5.33 5.40
CA SER A 113 -14.71 4.72 4.72
C SER A 113 -14.43 4.38 3.25
N GLU A 114 -13.59 5.18 2.57
CA GLU A 114 -13.23 4.96 1.17
C GLU A 114 -12.54 3.60 0.95
N ILE A 115 -11.69 3.16 1.88
CA ILE A 115 -11.10 1.82 1.82
C ILE A 115 -12.17 0.74 1.97
N LEU A 116 -13.05 0.89 2.97
CA LEU A 116 -14.07 -0.10 3.28
C LEU A 116 -15.07 -0.26 2.13
N ASP A 117 -15.42 0.84 1.45
CA ASP A 117 -16.35 0.85 0.32
C ASP A 117 -15.76 0.23 -0.96
N ASN A 118 -14.44 0.31 -1.16
CA ASN A 118 -13.79 -0.11 -2.40
C ASN A 118 -13.10 -1.48 -2.35
N ILE A 119 -12.93 -2.09 -1.16
CA ILE A 119 -12.27 -3.39 -0.99
C ILE A 119 -13.27 -4.51 -0.68
N GLU A 120 -14.50 -4.19 -0.28
CA GLU A 120 -15.54 -5.15 0.16
C GLU A 120 -15.02 -6.17 1.20
N PRO A 121 -14.39 -5.74 2.31
CA PRO A 121 -13.80 -6.64 3.29
C PRO A 121 -14.86 -7.33 4.16
N ASN A 122 -14.50 -8.47 4.77
CA ASN A 122 -15.22 -8.96 5.93
C ASN A 122 -14.89 -8.06 7.14
N ILE A 123 -15.90 -7.39 7.67
CA ILE A 123 -15.69 -6.40 8.73
C ILE A 123 -15.82 -7.04 10.10
N TRP A 124 -14.82 -6.80 10.95
CA TRP A 124 -14.81 -7.17 12.35
C TRP A 124 -14.93 -5.92 13.20
N LEU A 125 -16.04 -5.79 13.91
CA LEU A 125 -16.24 -4.67 14.82
C LEU A 125 -15.80 -5.06 16.23
N ILE A 126 -14.86 -4.31 16.81
CA ILE A 126 -14.42 -4.48 18.19
C ILE A 126 -15.09 -3.43 19.05
N LYS A 127 -15.98 -3.87 19.96
CA LYS A 127 -16.67 -3.00 20.91
C LYS A 127 -16.72 -3.67 22.28
N ASP A 128 -16.43 -2.92 23.35
CA ASP A 128 -16.50 -3.38 24.76
C ASP A 128 -15.71 -4.70 24.99
N LYS A 129 -14.51 -4.82 24.37
CA LYS A 129 -13.65 -6.02 24.39
C LYS A 129 -14.26 -7.28 23.74
N ASN A 130 -15.35 -7.12 23.02
CA ASN A 130 -15.97 -8.19 22.21
C ASN A 130 -15.71 -7.95 20.73
N ILE A 131 -15.61 -9.05 19.97
CA ILE A 131 -15.46 -9.01 18.51
C ILE A 131 -16.77 -9.48 17.89
N ASN A 132 -17.39 -8.63 17.10
CA ASN A 132 -18.54 -8.98 16.26
C ASN A 132 -18.03 -9.25 14.85
N TYR A 133 -18.24 -10.47 14.36
CA TYR A 133 -17.91 -10.91 13.00
C TYR A 133 -19.07 -10.57 12.07
N ASP A 134 -18.76 -10.37 10.80
CA ASP A 134 -19.76 -10.09 9.74
C ASP A 134 -20.59 -8.82 9.95
N SER A 135 -20.03 -7.82 10.64
CA SER A 135 -20.66 -6.51 10.76
C SER A 135 -20.74 -5.83 9.39
N LYS A 136 -21.89 -5.22 9.07
CA LYS A 136 -22.01 -4.41 7.86
C LYS A 136 -21.47 -3.01 8.11
N LEU A 137 -21.02 -2.34 7.06
CA LEU A 137 -20.54 -0.96 7.15
C LEU A 137 -21.57 -0.03 7.83
N GLN A 138 -22.86 -0.27 7.61
CA GLN A 138 -23.97 0.46 8.24
C GLN A 138 -23.96 0.33 9.77
N ASP A 139 -23.54 -0.83 10.32
CA ASP A 139 -23.48 -1.05 11.77
C ASP A 139 -22.38 -0.19 12.43
N ILE A 140 -21.38 0.22 11.65
CA ILE A 140 -20.26 1.06 12.10
C ILE A 140 -20.67 2.53 12.08
N LEU A 141 -21.38 2.98 11.05
CA LEU A 141 -21.82 4.36 10.89
C LEU A 141 -22.86 4.77 11.92
N GLU A 142 -23.63 3.83 12.47
CA GLU A 142 -24.59 4.08 13.56
C GLU A 142 -23.91 4.23 14.93
N LEU A 143 -22.60 3.99 15.04
CA LEU A 143 -21.82 4.05 16.28
C LEU A 143 -20.93 5.30 16.41
N SER A 144 -20.87 6.13 15.37
CA SER A 144 -20.16 7.41 15.33
C SER A 144 -21.11 8.56 15.64
#